data_f5f2608c0f23fd744122e1b413a360fe
#
_entry.id   f5f2608c0f23fd744122e1b413a360fe
#
_cell.length_a   1.000
_cell.length_b   1.000
_cell.length_c   1.000
_cell.angle_alpha   90.00
_cell.angle_beta   90.00
_cell.angle_gamma   90.00
#
_symmetry.space_group_name_H-M   'P 1'
#
loop_
_entity.id
_entity.type
_entity.pdbx_description
1 polymer ?
#
loop_
_entity_poly.entity_id
_entity_poly.type
_entity_poly.pdbx_seq_one_letter_code
_entity_poly.pdbx_strand_id
1 'polypeptide(L)'
;PTYNLRRLRPGHSYSIKLNSDDQLVAFTYQTEKNRELFIERKDAEFVSRFIVPEYEIRMATLEGVIEKNLISTVLKAGGSYQVAINLEEIFAWQINFFKDLREGDSFKVLIEKKFLNQEFSDFGKIRAVTFQNRGKNLSAVYFKPEGEHGGYYTSDGRPLKKQFLKSPLKYTRITSKFTHRRFHPIYKKHM
;
A
#
# COMPACT_ATOMS: atom_id res chain seq x y z
N PRO A 1 -20.75 -13.85 -9.25
CA PRO A 1 -19.60 -14.54 -8.68
C PRO A 1 -19.99 -15.08 -7.32
N THR A 2 -19.93 -16.41 -7.17
CA THR A 2 -20.38 -17.12 -5.97
C THR A 2 -19.29 -17.02 -4.91
N TYR A 3 -19.56 -16.37 -3.79
CA TYR A 3 -18.66 -16.37 -2.64
C TYR A 3 -18.82 -17.68 -1.87
N ASN A 4 -17.71 -18.33 -1.53
CA ASN A 4 -17.75 -19.52 -0.72
C ASN A 4 -17.84 -19.16 0.77
N LEU A 5 -19.04 -19.30 1.36
CA LEU A 5 -19.29 -18.98 2.77
C LEU A 5 -18.46 -19.81 3.78
N ARG A 6 -17.86 -20.93 3.35
CA ARG A 6 -16.90 -21.69 4.18
C ARG A 6 -15.58 -20.92 4.44
N ARG A 7 -15.38 -19.78 3.76
CA ARG A 7 -14.19 -18.92 3.92
C ARG A 7 -14.44 -17.70 4.81
N LEU A 8 -15.47 -17.75 5.64
CA LEU A 8 -15.67 -16.74 6.69
C LEU A 8 -14.46 -16.74 7.64
N ARG A 9 -14.00 -15.56 7.99
CA ARG A 9 -12.80 -15.39 8.86
C ARG A 9 -13.21 -14.83 10.21
N PRO A 10 -12.68 -15.35 11.34
CA PRO A 10 -12.85 -14.73 12.65
C PRO A 10 -12.40 -13.26 12.64
N GLY A 11 -13.12 -12.40 13.38
CA GLY A 11 -12.81 -10.98 13.48
C GLY A 11 -13.41 -10.10 12.38
N HIS A 12 -14.03 -10.69 11.35
CA HIS A 12 -14.78 -9.91 10.35
C HIS A 12 -16.19 -9.61 10.83
N SER A 13 -16.66 -8.38 10.54
CA SER A 13 -18.01 -7.94 10.87
C SER A 13 -19.05 -8.58 9.95
N TYR A 14 -20.19 -8.91 10.51
CA TYR A 14 -21.36 -9.36 9.76
C TYR A 14 -22.64 -8.78 10.36
N SER A 15 -23.70 -8.71 9.56
CA SER A 15 -25.03 -8.40 10.02
C SER A 15 -26.06 -9.37 9.42
N ILE A 16 -27.11 -9.63 10.17
CA ILE A 16 -28.23 -10.49 9.77
C ILE A 16 -29.52 -9.68 9.94
N LYS A 17 -30.34 -9.66 8.91
CA LYS A 17 -31.67 -9.06 8.94
C LYS A 17 -32.71 -10.17 8.82
N LEU A 18 -33.59 -10.26 9.81
CA LEU A 18 -34.70 -11.18 9.85
C LEU A 18 -36.02 -10.44 9.62
N ASN A 19 -37.05 -11.15 9.14
CA ASN A 19 -38.45 -10.65 9.10
C ASN A 19 -39.16 -10.93 10.44
N SER A 20 -40.46 -10.60 10.50
CA SER A 20 -41.30 -10.87 11.67
C SER A 20 -41.47 -12.37 12.01
N ASP A 21 -41.18 -13.25 11.08
CA ASP A 21 -41.32 -14.72 11.23
C ASP A 21 -39.94 -15.37 11.45
N ASP A 22 -38.93 -14.60 11.88
CA ASP A 22 -37.55 -15.02 12.11
C ASP A 22 -36.84 -15.64 10.88
N GLN A 23 -37.32 -15.32 9.67
CA GLN A 23 -36.70 -15.81 8.45
C GLN A 23 -35.61 -14.81 7.98
N LEU A 24 -34.52 -15.35 7.47
CA LEU A 24 -33.42 -14.55 6.91
C LEU A 24 -33.89 -13.76 5.67
N VAL A 25 -33.82 -12.44 5.75
CA VAL A 25 -34.10 -11.50 4.66
C VAL A 25 -32.84 -11.03 3.99
N ALA A 26 -31.84 -10.68 4.79
CA ALA A 26 -30.55 -10.25 4.27
C ALA A 26 -29.40 -10.63 5.21
N PHE A 27 -28.24 -10.85 4.60
CA PHE A 27 -26.98 -11.10 5.29
C PHE A 27 -25.90 -10.24 4.66
N THR A 28 -25.14 -9.51 5.48
CA THR A 28 -23.99 -8.72 5.06
C THR A 28 -22.75 -9.25 5.74
N TYR A 29 -21.66 -9.38 5.00
CA TYR A 29 -20.37 -9.83 5.54
C TYR A 29 -19.22 -9.04 4.94
N GLN A 30 -18.40 -8.46 5.78
CA GLN A 30 -17.23 -7.71 5.38
C GLN A 30 -16.09 -8.67 5.03
N THR A 31 -15.85 -8.88 3.73
CA THR A 31 -14.87 -9.87 3.25
C THR A 31 -13.43 -9.36 3.33
N GLU A 32 -13.23 -8.09 3.04
CA GLU A 32 -11.97 -7.36 3.04
C GLU A 32 -12.25 -5.89 3.35
N LYS A 33 -11.22 -5.08 3.63
CA LYS A 33 -11.36 -3.66 3.99
C LYS A 33 -12.28 -2.83 3.08
N ASN A 34 -12.45 -3.25 1.82
CA ASN A 34 -13.12 -2.47 0.79
C ASN A 34 -14.27 -3.21 0.08
N ARG A 35 -14.73 -4.35 0.59
CA ARG A 35 -15.76 -5.14 -0.09
C ARG A 35 -16.67 -5.82 0.93
N GLU A 36 -17.98 -5.63 0.76
CA GLU A 36 -19.01 -6.32 1.52
C GLU A 36 -19.74 -7.33 0.63
N LEU A 37 -19.86 -8.54 1.10
CA LEU A 37 -20.78 -9.52 0.51
C LEU A 37 -22.17 -9.21 1.04
N PHE A 38 -23.09 -8.86 0.17
CA PHE A 38 -24.49 -8.66 0.48
C PHE A 38 -25.29 -9.80 -0.14
N ILE A 39 -26.07 -10.49 0.68
CA ILE A 39 -26.98 -11.55 0.28
C ILE A 39 -28.37 -11.11 0.69
N GLU A 40 -29.32 -11.13 -0.23
CA GLU A 40 -30.71 -10.81 0.04
C GLU A 40 -31.63 -11.89 -0.52
N ARG A 41 -32.75 -12.11 0.16
CA ARG A 41 -33.81 -12.99 -0.32
C ARG A 41 -34.65 -12.22 -1.34
N LYS A 42 -34.74 -12.77 -2.56
CA LYS A 42 -35.66 -12.32 -3.59
C LYS A 42 -36.56 -13.49 -3.92
N ASP A 43 -37.86 -13.34 -3.59
CA ASP A 43 -38.85 -14.38 -3.72
C ASP A 43 -38.44 -15.67 -2.98
N ALA A 44 -38.19 -16.76 -3.70
CA ALA A 44 -37.81 -18.06 -3.14
C ALA A 44 -36.26 -18.28 -3.14
N GLU A 45 -35.46 -17.38 -3.71
CA GLU A 45 -34.04 -17.56 -3.89
C GLU A 45 -33.21 -16.51 -3.14
N PHE A 46 -31.93 -16.83 -2.85
CA PHE A 46 -30.98 -15.90 -2.32
C PHE A 46 -30.08 -15.37 -3.44
N VAL A 47 -30.04 -14.06 -3.58
CA VAL A 47 -29.18 -13.36 -4.53
C VAL A 47 -28.02 -12.75 -3.79
N SER A 48 -26.79 -12.92 -4.30
CA SER A 48 -25.59 -12.34 -3.71
C SER A 48 -24.95 -11.33 -4.66
N ARG A 49 -24.45 -10.23 -4.07
CA ARG A 49 -23.64 -9.23 -4.76
C ARG A 49 -22.55 -8.70 -3.84
N PHE A 50 -21.47 -8.17 -4.45
CA PHE A 50 -20.51 -7.41 -3.70
C PHE A 50 -20.85 -5.92 -3.76
N ILE A 51 -20.88 -5.30 -2.58
CA ILE A 51 -21.00 -3.86 -2.43
C ILE A 51 -19.60 -3.33 -2.16
N VAL A 52 -19.19 -2.37 -2.96
CA VAL A 52 -17.97 -1.58 -2.70
C VAL A 52 -18.44 -0.27 -2.08
N PRO A 53 -18.10 0.02 -0.82
CA PRO A 53 -18.49 1.27 -0.20
C PRO A 53 -17.97 2.47 -1.00
N GLU A 54 -18.79 3.48 -1.16
CA GLU A 54 -18.34 4.76 -1.70
C GLU A 54 -17.60 5.53 -0.61
N TYR A 55 -16.32 5.77 -0.86
CA TYR A 55 -15.48 6.55 0.03
C TYR A 55 -15.48 8.01 -0.41
N GLU A 56 -15.70 8.90 0.52
CA GLU A 56 -15.34 10.31 0.34
C GLU A 56 -13.81 10.42 0.33
N ILE A 57 -13.25 11.01 -0.73
CA ILE A 57 -11.82 11.19 -0.88
C ILE A 57 -11.45 12.62 -0.51
N ARG A 58 -10.61 12.78 0.50
CA ARG A 58 -10.04 14.07 0.89
C ARG A 58 -8.54 14.03 0.69
N MET A 59 -7.99 15.13 0.16
CA MET A 59 -6.53 15.26 0.00
C MET A 59 -5.90 15.69 1.31
N ALA A 60 -4.75 15.08 1.62
CA ALA A 60 -3.95 15.43 2.79
C ALA A 60 -2.47 15.48 2.43
N THR A 61 -1.72 16.28 3.17
CA THR A 61 -0.26 16.33 3.09
C THR A 61 0.35 15.65 4.29
N LEU A 62 1.34 14.79 4.05
CA LEU A 62 2.22 14.23 5.07
C LEU A 62 3.63 14.70 4.76
N GLU A 63 4.37 15.14 5.77
CA GLU A 63 5.77 15.54 5.63
C GLU A 63 6.57 15.12 6.84
N GLY A 64 7.85 14.86 6.63
CA GLY A 64 8.73 14.45 7.70
C GLY A 64 10.21 14.47 7.32
N VAL A 65 11.05 14.62 8.34
CA VAL A 65 12.51 14.54 8.24
C VAL A 65 12.92 13.20 8.85
N ILE A 66 13.75 12.47 8.13
CA ILE A 66 14.23 11.15 8.55
C ILE A 66 15.18 11.31 9.74
N GLU A 67 14.81 10.72 10.86
CA GLU A 67 15.65 10.64 12.07
C GLU A 67 16.31 9.24 12.17
N LYS A 68 15.54 8.18 11.96
CA LYS A 68 16.02 6.79 12.07
C LYS A 68 15.75 5.99 10.80
N ASN A 69 14.51 5.95 10.36
CA ASN A 69 14.08 5.22 9.16
C ASN A 69 12.78 5.80 8.60
N LEU A 70 12.47 5.44 7.36
CA LEU A 70 11.28 5.94 6.66
C LEU A 70 9.99 5.59 7.39
N ILE A 71 9.85 4.34 7.84
CA ILE A 71 8.61 3.84 8.45
C ILE A 71 8.26 4.66 9.70
N SER A 72 9.21 4.80 10.64
CA SER A 72 8.99 5.55 11.87
C SER A 72 8.65 7.02 11.59
N THR A 73 9.28 7.62 10.59
CA THR A 73 9.03 9.01 10.21
C THR A 73 7.64 9.18 9.60
N VAL A 74 7.22 8.26 8.71
CA VAL A 74 5.87 8.28 8.12
C VAL A 74 4.79 8.09 9.20
N LEU A 75 5.00 7.17 10.13
CA LEU A 75 4.05 6.97 11.25
C LEU A 75 3.97 8.20 12.15
N LYS A 76 5.10 8.85 12.47
CA LYS A 76 5.17 10.11 13.25
C LYS A 76 4.45 11.27 12.53
N ALA A 77 4.50 11.29 11.20
CA ALA A 77 3.76 12.24 10.35
C ALA A 77 2.25 11.94 10.23
N GLY A 78 1.74 10.93 10.95
CA GLY A 78 0.32 10.54 10.90
C GLY A 78 -0.04 9.65 9.71
N GLY A 79 0.93 9.10 9.02
CA GLY A 79 0.74 8.11 7.95
C GLY A 79 0.56 6.69 8.49
N SER A 80 0.56 5.71 7.59
CA SER A 80 0.50 4.28 7.92
C SER A 80 1.73 3.53 7.42
N TYR A 81 1.91 2.29 7.92
CA TYR A 81 2.94 1.39 7.42
C TYR A 81 2.85 1.18 5.90
N GLN A 82 1.63 1.05 5.38
CA GLN A 82 1.40 0.90 3.94
C GLN A 82 1.83 2.13 3.13
N VAL A 83 1.66 3.34 3.69
CA VAL A 83 2.13 4.58 3.06
C VAL A 83 3.66 4.57 2.94
N ALA A 84 4.37 4.11 3.97
CA ALA A 84 5.83 4.00 3.92
C ALA A 84 6.31 3.00 2.87
N ILE A 85 5.64 1.83 2.75
CA ILE A 85 5.93 0.85 1.69
C ILE A 85 5.67 1.44 0.32
N ASN A 86 4.55 2.12 0.13
CA ASN A 86 4.22 2.74 -1.16
C ASN A 86 5.26 3.81 -1.57
N LEU A 87 5.77 4.59 -0.60
CA LEU A 87 6.85 5.55 -0.85
C LEU A 87 8.14 4.85 -1.28
N GLU A 88 8.50 3.76 -0.60
CA GLU A 88 9.66 2.95 -0.99
C GLU A 88 9.51 2.41 -2.41
N GLU A 89 8.33 1.90 -2.77
CA GLU A 89 8.05 1.36 -4.09
C GLU A 89 8.11 2.43 -5.20
N ILE A 90 7.60 3.64 -4.94
CA ILE A 90 7.66 4.74 -5.91
C ILE A 90 9.11 5.07 -6.30
N PHE A 91 10.01 5.13 -5.32
CA PHE A 91 11.41 5.51 -5.54
C PHE A 91 12.39 4.33 -5.61
N ALA A 92 11.92 3.09 -5.65
CA ALA A 92 12.78 1.88 -5.65
C ALA A 92 13.82 1.86 -6.78
N TRP A 93 13.57 2.57 -7.88
CA TRP A 93 14.50 2.71 -9.01
C TRP A 93 15.55 3.81 -8.82
N GLN A 94 15.32 4.76 -7.90
CA GLN A 94 16.21 5.89 -7.63
C GLN A 94 16.96 5.76 -6.31
N ILE A 95 16.31 5.19 -5.29
CA ILE A 95 16.82 5.11 -3.92
C ILE A 95 16.88 3.63 -3.50
N ASN A 96 18.01 3.21 -2.98
CA ASN A 96 18.07 2.01 -2.16
C ASN A 96 17.83 2.42 -0.71
N PHE A 97 16.58 2.31 -0.23
CA PHE A 97 16.18 2.76 1.10
C PHE A 97 16.95 2.08 2.24
N PHE A 98 17.53 0.93 1.98
CA PHE A 98 18.37 0.22 2.95
C PHE A 98 19.78 0.83 3.08
N LYS A 99 20.34 1.40 1.97
CA LYS A 99 21.73 1.88 1.92
C LYS A 99 21.84 3.38 1.78
N ASP A 100 20.91 4.00 1.06
CA ASP A 100 21.06 5.39 0.63
C ASP A 100 20.37 6.37 1.56
N LEU A 101 19.40 5.92 2.36
CA LEU A 101 18.67 6.77 3.31
C LEU A 101 19.62 7.29 4.40
N ARG A 102 19.49 8.56 4.75
CA ARG A 102 20.30 9.23 5.77
C ARG A 102 19.39 10.04 6.71
N GLU A 103 19.87 10.23 7.92
CA GLU A 103 19.34 11.25 8.81
C GLU A 103 19.41 12.62 8.13
N GLY A 104 18.34 13.43 8.27
CA GLY A 104 18.19 14.70 7.58
C GLY A 104 17.55 14.62 6.19
N ASP A 105 17.45 13.44 5.56
CA ASP A 105 16.63 13.28 4.37
C ASP A 105 15.17 13.60 4.70
N SER A 106 14.39 14.07 3.73
CA SER A 106 13.01 14.49 4.00
C SER A 106 12.05 14.11 2.87
N PHE A 107 10.78 14.05 3.21
CA PHE A 107 9.72 13.83 2.23
C PHE A 107 8.53 14.76 2.47
N LYS A 108 7.82 15.04 1.39
CA LYS A 108 6.49 15.66 1.41
C LYS A 108 5.59 14.95 0.42
N VAL A 109 4.44 14.48 0.89
CA VAL A 109 3.52 13.60 0.16
C VAL A 109 2.14 14.23 0.12
N LEU A 110 1.56 14.34 -1.07
CA LEU A 110 0.14 14.60 -1.26
C LEU A 110 -0.57 13.25 -1.45
N ILE A 111 -1.47 12.92 -0.54
CA ILE A 111 -2.10 11.60 -0.46
C ILE A 111 -3.61 11.71 -0.27
N GLU A 112 -4.32 10.75 -0.82
CA GLU A 112 -5.75 10.58 -0.57
C GLU A 112 -5.98 9.99 0.81
N LYS A 113 -6.92 10.57 1.57
CA LYS A 113 -7.55 9.95 2.74
C LYS A 113 -8.96 9.52 2.36
N LYS A 114 -9.31 8.28 2.66
CA LYS A 114 -10.63 7.69 2.43
C LYS A 114 -11.45 7.80 3.69
N PHE A 115 -12.65 8.34 3.57
CA PHE A 115 -13.61 8.43 4.65
C PHE A 115 -14.86 7.64 4.30
N LEU A 116 -15.36 6.89 5.26
CA LEU A 116 -16.65 6.19 5.21
C LEU A 116 -17.52 6.74 6.33
N ASN A 117 -18.71 7.24 5.98
CA ASN A 117 -19.60 7.88 6.95
C ASN A 117 -18.92 8.99 7.78
N GLN A 118 -18.07 9.80 7.12
CA GLN A 118 -17.25 10.87 7.71
C GLN A 118 -16.12 10.40 8.63
N GLU A 119 -15.96 9.13 8.90
CA GLU A 119 -14.86 8.58 9.67
C GLU A 119 -13.69 8.19 8.76
N PHE A 120 -12.46 8.43 9.24
CA PHE A 120 -11.26 8.01 8.51
C PHE A 120 -11.20 6.48 8.42
N SER A 121 -11.15 5.96 7.21
CA SER A 121 -11.09 4.53 6.94
C SER A 121 -9.67 4.05 6.58
N ASP A 122 -9.05 4.68 5.59
CA ASP A 122 -7.72 4.27 5.12
C ASP A 122 -7.07 5.38 4.28
N PHE A 123 -5.79 5.22 3.99
CA PHE A 123 -5.12 6.01 2.97
C PHE A 123 -5.40 5.43 1.58
N GLY A 124 -5.59 6.34 0.62
CA GLY A 124 -5.71 6.00 -0.79
C GLY A 124 -4.38 6.11 -1.51
N LYS A 125 -4.44 6.66 -2.70
CA LYS A 125 -3.30 6.80 -3.58
C LYS A 125 -2.43 8.00 -3.21
N ILE A 126 -1.12 7.82 -3.29
CA ILE A 126 -0.18 8.95 -3.30
C ILE A 126 -0.32 9.64 -4.65
N ARG A 127 -0.70 10.93 -4.65
CA ARG A 127 -0.89 11.72 -5.86
C ARG A 127 0.37 12.41 -6.31
N ALA A 128 1.12 12.93 -5.37
CA ALA A 128 2.43 13.52 -5.64
C ALA A 128 3.34 13.32 -4.43
N VAL A 129 4.63 13.27 -4.67
CA VAL A 129 5.63 13.21 -3.62
C VAL A 129 6.92 13.89 -4.07
N THR A 130 7.53 14.62 -3.14
CA THR A 130 8.91 15.06 -3.22
C THR A 130 9.71 14.35 -2.15
N PHE A 131 10.91 13.92 -2.49
CA PHE A 131 11.82 13.23 -1.59
C PHE A 131 13.21 13.84 -1.74
N GLN A 132 13.75 14.40 -0.67
CA GLN A 132 15.15 14.87 -0.63
C GLN A 132 16.01 13.75 -0.07
N ASN A 133 16.93 13.24 -0.88
CA ASN A 133 17.87 12.20 -0.50
C ASN A 133 19.30 12.64 -0.79
N ARG A 134 20.11 12.77 0.23
CA ARG A 134 21.52 13.20 0.11
C ARG A 134 21.68 14.51 -0.69
N GLY A 135 20.83 15.48 -0.44
CA GLY A 135 20.81 16.77 -1.14
C GLY A 135 20.23 16.74 -2.55
N LYS A 136 19.79 15.58 -3.05
CA LYS A 136 19.12 15.47 -4.35
C LYS A 136 17.61 15.50 -4.15
N ASN A 137 16.93 16.36 -4.89
CA ASN A 137 15.48 16.42 -4.92
C ASN A 137 14.94 15.46 -5.98
N LEU A 138 14.12 14.52 -5.55
CA LEU A 138 13.38 13.60 -6.39
C LEU A 138 11.89 13.94 -6.30
N SER A 139 11.19 13.88 -7.41
CA SER A 139 9.75 14.10 -7.44
C SER A 139 9.05 12.99 -8.20
N ALA A 140 7.83 12.69 -7.80
CA ALA A 140 6.96 11.76 -8.48
C ALA A 140 5.52 12.27 -8.45
N VAL A 141 4.85 12.19 -9.59
CA VAL A 141 3.42 12.51 -9.74
C VAL A 141 2.73 11.29 -10.31
N TYR A 142 1.61 10.93 -9.70
CA TYR A 142 0.78 9.86 -10.23
C TYR A 142 -0.04 10.38 -11.41
N PHE A 143 0.06 9.69 -12.53
CA PHE A 143 -0.74 9.97 -13.71
C PHE A 143 -1.31 8.66 -14.27
N LYS A 144 -2.54 8.72 -14.74
CA LYS A 144 -3.21 7.60 -15.39
C LYS A 144 -3.74 8.08 -16.73
N PRO A 145 -3.09 7.72 -17.85
CA PRO A 145 -3.63 7.95 -19.19
C PRO A 145 -4.98 7.23 -19.36
N GLU A 146 -5.81 7.76 -20.23
CA GLU A 146 -7.07 7.10 -20.57
C GLU A 146 -6.80 5.76 -21.27
N GLY A 147 -7.48 4.70 -20.80
CA GLY A 147 -7.31 3.34 -21.33
C GLY A 147 -6.06 2.60 -20.87
N GLU A 148 -5.17 3.23 -20.10
CA GLU A 148 -3.91 2.64 -19.65
C GLU A 148 -3.83 2.42 -18.12
N HIS A 149 -2.80 1.68 -17.71
CA HIS A 149 -2.47 1.55 -16.29
C HIS A 149 -1.78 2.82 -15.81
N GLY A 150 -2.24 3.37 -14.68
CA GLY A 150 -1.61 4.51 -14.05
C GLY A 150 -0.21 4.20 -13.52
N GLY A 151 0.65 5.20 -13.52
CA GLY A 151 2.03 5.11 -13.05
C GLY A 151 2.54 6.39 -12.40
N TYR A 152 3.78 6.34 -11.91
CA TYR A 152 4.45 7.51 -11.39
C TYR A 152 5.47 8.05 -12.39
N TYR A 153 5.48 9.35 -12.54
CA TYR A 153 6.29 10.08 -13.50
C TYR A 153 7.04 11.21 -12.79
N THR A 154 8.20 11.54 -13.31
CA THR A 154 8.94 12.74 -12.90
C THR A 154 8.21 14.01 -13.36
N SER A 155 8.60 15.18 -12.84
CA SER A 155 8.00 16.48 -13.23
C SER A 155 8.14 16.80 -14.73
N ASP A 156 9.13 16.20 -15.39
CA ASP A 156 9.37 16.32 -16.84
C ASP A 156 8.71 15.19 -17.66
N GLY A 157 7.79 14.43 -17.05
CA GLY A 157 6.95 13.43 -17.73
C GLY A 157 7.62 12.08 -18.01
N ARG A 158 8.83 11.84 -17.53
CA ARG A 158 9.48 10.54 -17.68
C ARG A 158 8.97 9.53 -16.65
N PRO A 159 8.71 8.27 -17.01
CA PRO A 159 8.29 7.25 -16.06
C PRO A 159 9.40 6.97 -15.03
N LEU A 160 9.02 6.88 -13.76
CA LEU A 160 9.97 6.51 -12.70
C LEU A 160 10.38 5.04 -12.80
N LYS A 161 9.49 4.20 -13.27
CA LYS A 161 9.77 2.78 -13.47
C LYS A 161 10.78 2.59 -14.60
N LYS A 162 11.93 2.00 -14.29
CA LYS A 162 13.01 1.69 -15.24
C LYS A 162 13.10 0.18 -15.46
N GLN A 163 13.87 -0.24 -16.47
CA GLN A 163 14.08 -1.67 -16.75
C GLN A 163 14.74 -2.43 -15.59
N PHE A 164 15.62 -1.76 -14.84
CA PHE A 164 16.34 -2.39 -13.72
C PHE A 164 16.11 -1.62 -12.42
N LEU A 165 15.76 -2.36 -11.36
CA LEU A 165 15.70 -1.81 -10.00
C LEU A 165 17.10 -1.48 -9.50
N LYS A 166 17.25 -0.41 -8.73
CA LYS A 166 18.49 -0.08 -8.04
C LYS A 166 18.85 -1.15 -6.99
N SER A 167 17.84 -1.80 -6.40
CA SER A 167 17.97 -2.97 -5.53
C SER A 167 16.98 -4.05 -5.98
N PRO A 168 17.42 -5.01 -6.84
CA PRO A 168 16.51 -6.01 -7.42
C PRO A 168 15.99 -7.03 -6.40
N LEU A 169 16.65 -7.15 -5.23
CA LEU A 169 16.27 -8.06 -4.17
C LEU A 169 15.81 -7.28 -2.93
N LYS A 170 14.65 -7.65 -2.40
CA LYS A 170 14.22 -7.24 -1.05
C LYS A 170 14.99 -8.09 -0.04
N TYR A 171 15.96 -7.50 0.67
CA TYR A 171 16.70 -8.18 1.72
C TYR A 171 16.62 -7.39 3.02
N THR A 172 16.51 -8.12 4.13
CA THR A 172 16.45 -7.55 5.48
C THR A 172 17.84 -7.40 6.10
N ARG A 173 18.82 -8.19 5.63
CA ARG A 173 20.18 -8.21 6.18
C ARG A 173 21.17 -8.62 5.11
N ILE A 174 22.32 -7.92 5.08
CA ILE A 174 23.52 -8.35 4.34
C ILE A 174 24.35 -9.19 5.29
N THR A 175 24.46 -10.48 5.03
CA THR A 175 25.23 -11.43 5.86
C THR A 175 26.73 -11.43 5.52
N SER A 176 27.10 -11.07 4.28
CA SER A 176 28.50 -10.91 3.89
C SER A 176 28.67 -9.82 2.86
N LYS A 177 29.73 -9.02 3.01
CA LYS A 177 30.14 -8.00 2.03
C LYS A 177 30.97 -8.65 0.90
N PHE A 178 31.16 -7.90 -0.20
CA PHE A 178 32.08 -8.31 -1.25
C PHE A 178 33.50 -8.41 -0.68
N THR A 179 34.20 -9.48 -1.01
CA THR A 179 35.62 -9.72 -0.68
C THR A 179 36.26 -10.48 -1.84
N HIS A 180 37.51 -10.15 -2.14
CA HIS A 180 38.32 -10.85 -3.15
C HIS A 180 38.76 -12.25 -2.69
N ARG A 181 38.65 -12.55 -1.40
CA ARG A 181 38.96 -13.86 -0.80
C ARG A 181 37.80 -14.29 0.07
N ARG A 182 36.99 -15.20 -0.40
CA ARG A 182 35.83 -15.74 0.34
C ARG A 182 36.13 -17.15 0.81
N PHE A 183 35.90 -17.39 2.10
CA PHE A 183 35.92 -18.74 2.64
C PHE A 183 34.68 -19.51 2.14
N HIS A 184 34.91 -20.61 1.41
CA HIS A 184 33.83 -21.44 0.89
C HIS A 184 33.48 -22.50 1.95
N PRO A 185 32.26 -22.48 2.53
CA PRO A 185 31.91 -23.31 3.68
C PRO A 185 31.91 -24.79 3.37
N ILE A 186 31.62 -25.19 2.13
CA ILE A 186 31.61 -26.61 1.69
C ILE A 186 33.02 -27.09 1.41
N TYR A 187 33.80 -26.34 0.61
CA TYR A 187 35.17 -26.73 0.25
C TYR A 187 36.21 -26.35 1.32
N LYS A 188 35.79 -25.69 2.42
CA LYS A 188 36.65 -25.30 3.55
C LYS A 188 37.99 -24.63 3.14
N LYS A 189 37.97 -23.90 2.06
CA LYS A 189 39.13 -23.11 1.55
C LYS A 189 38.74 -21.74 1.08
N HIS A 190 39.69 -20.83 1.05
CA HIS A 190 39.49 -19.51 0.45
C HIS A 190 39.58 -19.61 -1.07
N MET A 191 38.57 -19.01 -1.73
CA MET A 191 38.49 -18.87 -3.20
C MET A 191 38.58 -17.43 -3.58
#